data_087f1cd5d49839451d22ebf90aea636e
#
_entry.id   087f1cd5d49839451d22ebf90aea636e
#
_cell.length_a   1.000
_cell.length_b   1.000
_cell.length_c   1.000
_cell.angle_alpha   90.00
_cell.angle_beta   90.00
_cell.angle_gamma   90.00
#
_symmetry.space_group_name_H-M   'P 1'
#
loop_
_entity.id
_entity.type
_entity.pdbx_description
1 polymer ?
#
loop_
_entity_poly.entity_id
_entity_poly.type
_entity_poly.pdbx_seq_one_letter_code
_entity_poly.pdbx_strand_id
1 'polypeptide(L)'
;QNFSLQTANAEEVPVIIKTYYDDVDNFAFDTSDNSISFDMPFDWNPEYVDLVQVVHEEVRVPKTFAPYAEGKQFKGYVNGVEIDQRALLNDPYTYDDTNIVHFLITKNELQKINEKLGSSNYDNPKMDLKLVPLDEASKSSTEFYLVDTINYEQVPTTVNISWDGKYGANQEIPFEFTFFDDNRELIKDVKYAYVVLDEFDNEIARNDGSDPANPGIVSIEGIDIQRIHVPSAGQIRVDILVYGTGLDYDPTYAG
;
A
#
# COMPACT_ATOMS: atom_id res chain seq x y z
N GLN A 1 22.39 8.71 -0.85
CA GLN A 1 22.77 9.98 -0.21
C GLN A 1 22.38 9.96 1.25
N ASN A 2 23.21 10.57 2.12
CA ASN A 2 22.98 10.61 3.56
C ASN A 2 22.52 12.00 3.96
N PHE A 3 21.47 12.06 4.74
CA PHE A 3 20.87 13.28 5.27
C PHE A 3 20.70 13.14 6.78
N SER A 4 20.34 14.25 7.42
CA SER A 4 20.00 14.29 8.82
C SER A 4 18.77 15.17 8.98
N LEU A 5 17.77 14.70 9.74
CA LEU A 5 16.65 15.54 10.13
C LEU A 5 16.80 15.97 11.60
N GLN A 6 16.27 17.14 11.92
CA GLN A 6 16.21 17.63 13.29
C GLN A 6 14.77 17.55 13.78
N THR A 7 14.56 16.80 14.87
CA THR A 7 13.25 16.71 15.53
C THR A 7 12.92 18.02 16.26
N ALA A 8 11.68 18.18 16.66
CA ALA A 8 11.24 19.32 17.48
C ALA A 8 12.03 19.46 18.81
N ASN A 9 12.62 18.36 19.30
CA ASN A 9 13.44 18.33 20.51
C ASN A 9 14.95 18.55 20.23
N ALA A 10 15.30 18.98 19.01
CA ALA A 10 16.68 19.16 18.54
C ALA A 10 17.53 17.85 18.54
N GLU A 11 16.87 16.69 18.48
CA GLU A 11 17.53 15.41 18.27
C GLU A 11 17.80 15.22 16.78
N GLU A 12 19.01 14.74 16.46
CA GLU A 12 19.43 14.47 15.10
C GLU A 12 19.18 13.01 14.75
N VAL A 13 18.40 12.76 13.68
CA VAL A 13 18.08 11.44 13.19
C VAL A 13 18.66 11.25 11.78
N PRO A 14 19.50 10.23 11.56
CA PRO A 14 20.06 9.97 10.24
C PRO A 14 18.98 9.43 9.30
N VAL A 15 18.97 9.91 8.05
CA VAL A 15 18.12 9.43 6.97
C VAL A 15 18.97 9.15 5.75
N ILE A 16 18.70 8.03 5.10
CA ILE A 16 19.36 7.69 3.84
C ILE A 16 18.30 7.67 2.74
N ILE A 17 18.51 8.49 1.71
CA ILE A 17 17.75 8.34 0.45
C ILE A 17 18.62 7.54 -0.51
N LYS A 18 18.14 6.37 -0.91
CA LYS A 18 18.79 5.57 -1.94
C LYS A 18 18.01 5.73 -3.23
N THR A 19 18.69 6.28 -4.21
CA THR A 19 18.13 6.60 -5.51
C THR A 19 18.47 5.52 -6.52
N TYR A 20 17.54 5.24 -7.42
CA TYR A 20 17.73 4.33 -8.56
C TYR A 20 17.43 5.03 -9.88
N TYR A 21 17.03 6.30 -9.81
CA TYR A 21 16.67 7.09 -10.98
C TYR A 21 17.65 8.26 -11.21
N ASP A 22 17.73 9.22 -10.28
CA ASP A 22 18.62 10.37 -10.37
C ASP A 22 19.05 10.85 -8.97
N ASP A 23 19.96 11.81 -8.88
CA ASP A 23 20.43 12.37 -7.63
C ASP A 23 19.33 13.23 -6.97
N VAL A 24 19.30 13.16 -5.63
CA VAL A 24 18.34 13.89 -4.80
C VAL A 24 18.88 15.24 -4.39
N ASP A 25 18.06 16.26 -4.54
CA ASP A 25 18.28 17.62 -4.08
C ASP A 25 17.23 18.05 -3.05
N ASN A 26 17.49 19.18 -2.38
CA ASN A 26 16.54 19.89 -1.51
C ASN A 26 15.83 19.02 -0.46
N PHE A 27 16.58 18.10 0.17
CA PHE A 27 16.05 17.33 1.30
C PHE A 27 15.56 18.26 2.41
N ALA A 28 14.34 18.04 2.88
CA ALA A 28 13.72 18.77 3.98
C ALA A 28 12.88 17.86 4.88
N PHE A 29 12.79 18.26 6.15
CA PHE A 29 11.93 17.62 7.14
C PHE A 29 11.02 18.68 7.77
N ASP A 30 9.71 18.40 7.77
CA ASP A 30 8.72 19.26 8.43
C ASP A 30 8.30 18.63 9.76
N THR A 31 8.64 19.33 10.87
CA THR A 31 8.31 18.86 12.23
C THR A 31 6.83 18.97 12.56
N SER A 32 6.02 19.66 11.77
CA SER A 32 4.59 19.84 12.03
C SER A 32 3.77 18.60 11.69
N ASP A 33 4.17 17.87 10.65
CA ASP A 33 3.53 16.63 10.19
C ASP A 33 4.52 15.45 10.09
N ASN A 34 5.76 15.66 10.54
CA ASN A 34 6.87 14.71 10.45
C ASN A 34 7.15 14.23 9.02
N SER A 35 6.80 15.01 8.01
CA SER A 35 7.02 14.62 6.63
C SER A 35 8.47 14.81 6.20
N ILE A 36 8.93 13.91 5.33
CA ILE A 36 10.20 13.99 4.61
C ILE A 36 9.89 14.38 3.17
N SER A 37 10.58 15.39 2.65
CA SER A 37 10.48 15.78 1.25
C SER A 37 11.86 15.95 0.62
N PHE A 38 11.93 15.72 -0.67
CA PHE A 38 13.12 15.91 -1.51
C PHE A 38 12.68 16.03 -2.96
N ASP A 39 13.55 16.57 -3.79
CA ASP A 39 13.30 16.60 -5.23
C ASP A 39 14.47 15.97 -6.00
N MET A 40 14.23 15.70 -7.27
CA MET A 40 15.23 15.21 -8.21
C MET A 40 14.92 15.73 -9.61
N PRO A 41 15.91 15.81 -10.53
CA PRO A 41 15.66 16.14 -11.92
C PRO A 41 14.66 15.20 -12.57
N PHE A 42 13.67 15.75 -13.26
CA PHE A 42 12.68 14.96 -14.01
C PHE A 42 12.06 15.80 -15.12
N ASP A 43 11.87 15.19 -16.28
CA ASP A 43 11.19 15.81 -17.43
C ASP A 43 9.73 15.35 -17.50
N TRP A 44 8.79 16.26 -17.27
CA TRP A 44 7.36 16.00 -17.29
C TRP A 44 6.74 16.07 -18.70
N ASN A 45 7.56 16.23 -19.75
CA ASN A 45 7.03 16.15 -21.11
C ASN A 45 6.39 14.76 -21.33
N PRO A 46 5.16 14.67 -21.87
CA PRO A 46 4.49 13.40 -22.08
C PRO A 46 5.29 12.37 -22.89
N GLU A 47 6.07 12.84 -23.88
CA GLU A 47 6.93 11.96 -24.68
C GLU A 47 8.04 11.32 -23.84
N TYR A 48 8.56 12.05 -22.85
CA TYR A 48 9.55 11.51 -21.92
C TYR A 48 8.91 10.59 -20.90
N VAL A 49 7.79 11.00 -20.28
CA VAL A 49 7.02 10.18 -19.32
C VAL A 49 6.67 8.83 -19.94
N ASP A 50 6.36 8.80 -21.23
CA ASP A 50 6.06 7.55 -21.97
C ASP A 50 7.25 6.59 -22.12
N LEU A 51 8.47 7.06 -21.94
CA LEU A 51 9.68 6.24 -21.98
C LEU A 51 10.06 5.68 -20.59
N VAL A 52 9.63 6.35 -19.51
CA VAL A 52 9.95 5.94 -18.14
C VAL A 52 9.10 4.74 -17.76
N GLN A 53 9.72 3.66 -17.32
CA GLN A 53 9.02 2.46 -16.86
C GLN A 53 8.64 2.56 -15.38
N VAL A 54 9.60 3.02 -14.56
CA VAL A 54 9.43 3.18 -13.11
C VAL A 54 10.43 4.21 -12.59
N VAL A 55 10.00 5.00 -11.62
CA VAL A 55 10.88 5.78 -10.74
C VAL A 55 10.90 5.07 -9.40
N HIS A 56 12.08 4.69 -8.93
CA HIS A 56 12.26 3.97 -7.69
C HIS A 56 13.20 4.72 -6.75
N GLU A 57 12.70 5.09 -5.58
CA GLU A 57 13.45 5.74 -4.51
C GLU A 57 13.17 5.06 -3.18
N GLU A 58 14.17 4.97 -2.32
CA GLU A 58 14.03 4.43 -0.96
C GLU A 58 14.32 5.50 0.08
N VAL A 59 13.39 5.69 0.99
CA VAL A 59 13.58 6.51 2.20
C VAL A 59 13.84 5.56 3.37
N ARG A 60 15.06 5.60 3.91
CA ARG A 60 15.52 4.73 4.99
C ARG A 60 15.65 5.52 6.27
N VAL A 61 14.87 5.16 7.29
CA VAL A 61 14.80 5.88 8.57
C VAL A 61 14.95 4.87 9.71
N PRO A 62 15.69 5.20 10.78
CA PRO A 62 15.79 4.31 11.94
C PRO A 62 14.42 4.02 12.57
N LYS A 63 14.14 2.76 12.91
CA LYS A 63 12.90 2.35 13.58
C LYS A 63 12.72 2.99 14.96
N THR A 64 13.79 3.49 15.57
CA THR A 64 13.75 4.23 16.82
C THR A 64 13.11 5.61 16.68
N PHE A 65 12.99 6.14 15.47
CA PHE A 65 12.28 7.38 15.21
C PHE A 65 10.77 7.10 15.09
N ALA A 66 10.04 7.38 16.14
CA ALA A 66 8.64 6.98 16.33
C ALA A 66 7.69 7.25 15.15
N PRO A 67 7.76 8.41 14.42
CA PRO A 67 6.91 8.64 13.25
C PRO A 67 7.15 7.64 12.10
N TYR A 68 8.33 7.01 12.06
CA TYR A 68 8.75 6.05 11.01
C TYR A 68 9.01 4.65 11.56
N ALA A 69 8.53 4.37 12.78
CA ALA A 69 8.67 3.05 13.40
C ALA A 69 7.92 1.97 12.61
N GLU A 70 8.24 0.72 12.90
CA GLU A 70 7.52 -0.45 12.38
C GLU A 70 6.01 -0.34 12.62
N GLY A 71 5.20 -0.77 11.64
CA GLY A 71 3.74 -0.72 11.70
C GLY A 71 3.13 0.65 11.40
N LYS A 72 3.93 1.68 11.08
CA LYS A 72 3.42 2.96 10.60
C LYS A 72 3.00 2.87 9.13
N GLN A 73 1.95 3.61 8.80
CA GLN A 73 1.48 3.80 7.43
C GLN A 73 1.92 5.17 6.92
N PHE A 74 1.98 5.30 5.61
CA PHE A 74 2.46 6.50 4.97
C PHE A 74 1.55 6.92 3.81
N LYS A 75 1.51 8.21 3.53
CA LYS A 75 1.04 8.77 2.27
C LYS A 75 2.20 9.35 1.50
N GLY A 76 2.19 9.13 0.20
CA GLY A 76 3.16 9.71 -0.72
C GLY A 76 2.54 10.76 -1.62
N TYR A 77 3.31 11.77 -1.95
CA TYR A 77 2.92 12.81 -2.89
C TYR A 77 4.04 13.03 -3.91
N VAL A 78 3.65 13.31 -5.13
CA VAL A 78 4.54 13.72 -6.22
C VAL A 78 4.02 15.04 -6.78
N ASN A 79 4.84 16.08 -6.75
CA ASN A 79 4.45 17.45 -7.13
C ASN A 79 3.11 17.89 -6.49
N GLY A 80 2.89 17.50 -5.22
CA GLY A 80 1.66 17.80 -4.48
C GLY A 80 0.45 16.93 -4.81
N VAL A 81 0.56 16.02 -5.77
CA VAL A 81 -0.48 15.02 -6.09
C VAL A 81 -0.28 13.79 -5.22
N GLU A 82 -1.30 13.40 -4.44
CA GLU A 82 -1.28 12.14 -3.70
C GLU A 82 -1.21 10.97 -4.68
N ILE A 83 -0.21 10.11 -4.49
CA ILE A 83 0.01 8.91 -5.32
C ILE A 83 -0.78 7.74 -4.77
N ASP A 84 -1.00 6.75 -5.63
CA ASP A 84 -1.62 5.50 -5.23
C ASP A 84 -0.83 4.82 -4.12
N GLN A 85 -1.51 4.24 -3.12
CA GLN A 85 -0.86 3.51 -2.02
C GLN A 85 0.03 2.37 -2.53
N ARG A 86 -0.30 1.78 -3.68
CA ARG A 86 0.53 0.76 -4.35
C ARG A 86 1.89 1.27 -4.86
N ALA A 87 2.01 2.58 -5.02
CA ALA A 87 3.28 3.22 -5.36
C ALA A 87 4.18 3.43 -4.13
N LEU A 88 3.68 3.10 -2.92
CA LEU A 88 4.45 3.10 -1.68
C LEU A 88 4.51 1.67 -1.12
N LEU A 89 5.72 1.16 -0.94
CA LEU A 89 5.94 -0.10 -0.25
C LEU A 89 6.69 0.17 1.06
N ASN A 90 6.09 -0.19 2.18
CA ASN A 90 6.75 -0.11 3.49
C ASN A 90 7.42 -1.45 3.80
N ASP A 91 8.74 -1.44 3.96
CA ASP A 91 9.55 -2.62 4.27
C ASP A 91 10.30 -2.43 5.60
N PRO A 92 9.69 -2.84 6.71
CA PRO A 92 10.34 -2.82 8.01
C PRO A 92 11.19 -4.07 8.29
N TYR A 93 11.27 -5.05 7.37
CA TYR A 93 11.83 -6.38 7.65
C TYR A 93 13.23 -6.60 7.07
N THR A 94 13.63 -5.85 6.04
CA THR A 94 14.94 -6.02 5.40
C THR A 94 16.11 -5.71 6.35
N TYR A 95 15.95 -4.76 7.28
CA TYR A 95 16.96 -4.43 8.30
C TYR A 95 16.35 -4.42 9.69
N ASP A 96 17.14 -4.86 10.69
CA ASP A 96 16.68 -4.94 12.09
C ASP A 96 16.39 -3.57 12.70
N ASP A 97 17.15 -2.54 12.34
CA ASP A 97 17.15 -1.20 12.94
C ASP A 97 16.56 -0.10 12.06
N THR A 98 16.26 -0.40 10.80
CA THR A 98 15.90 0.59 9.78
C THR A 98 14.60 0.19 9.10
N ASN A 99 13.66 1.12 9.03
CA ASN A 99 12.48 1.01 8.19
C ASN A 99 12.77 1.61 6.81
N ILE A 100 12.33 0.94 5.74
CA ILE A 100 12.46 1.42 4.36
C ILE A 100 11.07 1.69 3.80
N VAL A 101 10.89 2.88 3.26
CA VAL A 101 9.70 3.20 2.47
C VAL A 101 10.13 3.42 1.02
N HIS A 102 9.62 2.58 0.13
CA HIS A 102 9.91 2.66 -1.29
C HIS A 102 8.85 3.49 -1.99
N PHE A 103 9.27 4.41 -2.83
CA PHE A 103 8.46 4.97 -3.90
C PHE A 103 8.67 4.13 -5.15
N LEU A 104 7.61 3.49 -5.63
CA LEU A 104 7.61 2.66 -6.84
C LEU A 104 6.61 3.26 -7.84
N ILE A 105 6.97 4.40 -8.41
CA ILE A 105 6.08 5.19 -9.26
C ILE A 105 6.18 4.65 -10.69
N THR A 106 5.20 3.84 -11.07
CA THR A 106 5.15 3.22 -12.40
C THR A 106 4.80 4.25 -13.47
N LYS A 107 5.03 3.91 -14.74
CA LYS A 107 4.62 4.70 -15.91
C LYS A 107 3.15 5.13 -15.82
N ASN A 108 2.25 4.21 -15.49
CA ASN A 108 0.82 4.51 -15.40
C ASN A 108 0.53 5.56 -14.31
N GLU A 109 1.23 5.48 -13.18
CA GLU A 109 1.08 6.47 -12.12
C GLU A 109 1.66 7.83 -12.53
N LEU A 110 2.82 7.85 -13.21
CA LEU A 110 3.40 9.07 -13.77
C LEU A 110 2.45 9.76 -14.75
N GLN A 111 1.80 8.99 -15.63
CA GLN A 111 0.80 9.51 -16.56
C GLN A 111 -0.40 10.13 -15.84
N LYS A 112 -0.96 9.45 -14.82
CA LYS A 112 -2.06 9.98 -14.00
C LYS A 112 -1.69 11.28 -13.28
N ILE A 113 -0.47 11.34 -12.73
CA ILE A 113 0.06 12.55 -12.09
C ILE A 113 0.14 13.68 -13.12
N ASN A 114 0.70 13.40 -14.27
CA ASN A 114 0.88 14.37 -15.34
C ASN A 114 -0.47 14.90 -15.88
N GLU A 115 -1.47 14.05 -15.99
CA GLU A 115 -2.85 14.44 -16.32
C GLU A 115 -3.46 15.37 -15.27
N LYS A 116 -3.28 15.06 -13.97
CA LYS A 116 -3.80 15.90 -12.87
C LYS A 116 -3.13 17.28 -12.80
N LEU A 117 -1.83 17.34 -13.09
CA LEU A 117 -1.05 18.58 -13.06
C LEU A 117 -1.27 19.44 -14.31
N GLY A 118 -1.59 18.79 -15.43
CA GLY A 118 -1.83 19.43 -16.72
C GLY A 118 -0.56 20.00 -17.36
N SER A 119 -0.73 20.67 -18.50
CA SER A 119 0.38 21.16 -19.34
C SER A 119 1.28 22.21 -18.66
N SER A 120 0.81 22.86 -17.61
CA SER A 120 1.64 23.81 -16.84
C SER A 120 2.82 23.14 -16.12
N ASN A 121 2.76 21.82 -15.95
CA ASN A 121 3.83 21.05 -15.30
C ASN A 121 4.93 20.60 -16.29
N TYR A 122 4.69 20.67 -17.61
CA TYR A 122 5.65 20.16 -18.60
C TYR A 122 6.98 20.92 -18.60
N ASP A 123 6.95 22.20 -18.19
CA ASP A 123 8.17 23.02 -18.04
C ASP A 123 8.84 22.89 -16.66
N ASN A 124 8.27 22.07 -15.75
CA ASN A 124 8.87 21.81 -14.44
C ASN A 124 10.05 20.82 -14.61
N PRO A 125 11.30 21.24 -14.29
CA PRO A 125 12.47 20.39 -14.54
C PRO A 125 12.72 19.37 -13.43
N LYS A 126 11.77 19.18 -12.49
CA LYS A 126 11.97 18.32 -11.32
C LYS A 126 10.72 17.59 -10.88
N MET A 127 10.93 16.51 -10.14
CA MET A 127 9.94 15.75 -9.40
C MET A 127 10.14 16.01 -7.91
N ASP A 128 9.14 16.61 -7.26
CA ASP A 128 9.11 16.76 -5.80
C ASP A 128 8.42 15.55 -5.18
N LEU A 129 9.09 14.85 -4.28
CA LEU A 129 8.53 13.73 -3.54
C LEU A 129 8.31 14.15 -2.08
N LYS A 130 7.17 13.77 -1.52
CA LYS A 130 6.87 13.97 -0.09
C LYS A 130 6.31 12.69 0.51
N LEU A 131 6.87 12.28 1.64
CA LEU A 131 6.43 11.14 2.45
C LEU A 131 5.88 11.66 3.77
N VAL A 132 4.64 11.33 4.08
CA VAL A 132 3.93 11.76 5.30
C VAL A 132 3.57 10.52 6.11
N PRO A 133 4.08 10.37 7.34
CA PRO A 133 3.62 9.33 8.24
C PRO A 133 2.19 9.63 8.70
N LEU A 134 1.36 8.60 8.78
CA LEU A 134 0.00 8.73 9.28
C LEU A 134 -0.05 8.53 10.79
N ASP A 135 -0.77 9.40 11.48
CA ASP A 135 -1.04 9.23 12.90
C ASP A 135 -1.98 8.04 13.15
N GLU A 136 -1.87 7.44 14.34
CA GLU A 136 -2.68 6.28 14.72
C GLU A 136 -4.20 6.51 14.65
N ALA A 137 -4.64 7.75 14.76
CA ALA A 137 -6.05 8.12 14.65
C ALA A 137 -6.61 8.02 13.22
N SER A 138 -5.76 7.95 12.20
CA SER A 138 -6.15 7.76 10.79
C SER A 138 -6.17 6.27 10.37
N LYS A 139 -5.96 5.35 11.29
CA LYS A 139 -5.91 3.89 11.04
C LYS A 139 -7.28 3.23 10.84
N SER A 140 -8.28 3.93 10.32
CA SER A 140 -9.61 3.33 10.12
C SER A 140 -9.77 2.52 8.83
N SER A 141 -8.77 2.49 7.95
CA SER A 141 -8.76 1.59 6.81
C SER A 141 -7.33 1.18 6.48
N THR A 142 -7.01 -0.09 6.59
CA THR A 142 -5.77 -0.64 6.04
C THR A 142 -6.11 -1.27 4.71
N GLU A 143 -5.61 -0.68 3.63
CA GLU A 143 -5.68 -1.31 2.32
C GLU A 143 -4.53 -2.31 2.23
N PHE A 144 -4.83 -3.59 2.12
CA PHE A 144 -3.84 -4.62 1.81
C PHE A 144 -3.93 -4.94 0.32
N TYR A 145 -2.80 -4.91 -0.34
CA TYR A 145 -2.68 -5.36 -1.72
C TYR A 145 -2.04 -6.74 -1.70
N LEU A 146 -2.79 -7.74 -2.08
CA LEU A 146 -2.22 -9.03 -2.43
C LEU A 146 -1.74 -8.95 -3.87
N VAL A 147 -0.43 -8.96 -4.04
CA VAL A 147 0.20 -9.27 -5.31
C VAL A 147 1.00 -10.53 -5.12
N ASP A 148 0.35 -11.68 -5.19
CA ASP A 148 1.06 -12.89 -5.55
C ASP A 148 0.38 -13.46 -6.79
N THR A 149 0.97 -13.17 -7.94
CA THR A 149 0.58 -13.74 -9.21
C THR A 149 1.32 -15.05 -9.40
N ILE A 150 0.73 -16.13 -8.92
CA ILE A 150 1.08 -17.43 -9.48
C ILE A 150 0.54 -17.44 -10.90
N ASN A 151 1.45 -17.52 -11.87
CA ASN A 151 1.24 -17.49 -13.29
C ASN A 151 0.12 -18.44 -13.78
N TYR A 152 -1.06 -17.90 -13.95
CA TYR A 152 -2.04 -18.35 -14.94
C TYR A 152 -2.59 -17.08 -15.60
N GLU A 153 -3.05 -17.14 -16.84
CA GLU A 153 -3.61 -16.02 -17.61
C GLU A 153 -4.87 -15.44 -16.93
N GLN A 154 -4.69 -14.84 -15.75
CA GLN A 154 -5.78 -14.37 -14.90
C GLN A 154 -5.95 -12.87 -15.03
N VAL A 155 -7.18 -12.45 -14.97
CA VAL A 155 -7.49 -11.03 -14.76
C VAL A 155 -6.91 -10.64 -13.40
N PRO A 156 -5.94 -9.70 -13.35
CA PRO A 156 -5.34 -9.30 -12.09
C PRO A 156 -6.43 -8.76 -11.16
N THR A 157 -6.57 -9.37 -10.00
CA THR A 157 -7.56 -9.00 -9.01
C THR A 157 -6.86 -8.32 -7.85
N THR A 158 -7.23 -7.08 -7.57
CA THR A 158 -6.82 -6.37 -6.35
C THR A 158 -7.89 -6.57 -5.29
N VAL A 159 -7.50 -7.03 -4.12
CA VAL A 159 -8.40 -7.13 -2.97
C VAL A 159 -8.07 -6.01 -1.98
N ASN A 160 -9.06 -5.19 -1.67
CA ASN A 160 -8.98 -4.21 -0.59
C ASN A 160 -9.71 -4.76 0.63
N ILE A 161 -9.06 -4.72 1.80
CA ILE A 161 -9.64 -5.11 3.08
C ILE A 161 -9.70 -3.88 3.96
N SER A 162 -10.88 -3.51 4.43
CA SER A 162 -11.06 -2.40 5.34
C SER A 162 -11.88 -2.79 6.57
N TRP A 163 -11.63 -2.11 7.68
CA TRP A 163 -12.43 -2.20 8.89
C TRP A 163 -12.44 -0.87 9.65
N ASP A 164 -13.44 -0.67 10.48
CA ASP A 164 -13.56 0.53 11.30
C ASP A 164 -12.67 0.39 12.56
N GLY A 165 -11.71 1.30 12.72
CA GLY A 165 -10.76 1.34 13.85
C GLY A 165 -11.39 1.56 15.24
N LYS A 166 -12.72 1.75 15.33
CA LYS A 166 -13.44 1.81 16.63
C LYS A 166 -13.52 0.44 17.33
N TYR A 167 -13.37 -0.66 16.59
CA TYR A 167 -13.40 -2.00 17.17
C TYR A 167 -12.07 -2.32 17.83
N GLY A 168 -12.13 -2.96 19.00
CA GLY A 168 -10.98 -3.39 19.78
C GLY A 168 -10.82 -4.91 19.80
N ALA A 169 -9.81 -5.37 20.53
CA ALA A 169 -9.60 -6.78 20.79
C ALA A 169 -10.82 -7.42 21.50
N ASN A 170 -10.98 -8.73 21.32
CA ASN A 170 -12.05 -9.55 21.86
C ASN A 170 -13.45 -9.11 21.38
N GLN A 171 -13.54 -8.65 20.14
CA GLN A 171 -14.79 -8.23 19.49
C GLN A 171 -14.94 -8.87 18.13
N GLU A 172 -16.18 -8.98 17.65
CA GLU A 172 -16.46 -9.24 16.26
C GLU A 172 -16.26 -7.98 15.43
N ILE A 173 -15.30 -8.01 14.51
CA ILE A 173 -14.94 -6.90 13.64
C ILE A 173 -15.50 -7.17 12.26
N PRO A 174 -16.32 -6.27 11.68
CA PRO A 174 -16.72 -6.36 10.29
C PRO A 174 -15.54 -5.96 9.39
N PHE A 175 -15.00 -6.92 8.67
CA PHE A 175 -14.02 -6.70 7.60
C PHE A 175 -14.77 -6.61 6.27
N GLU A 176 -14.56 -5.52 5.56
CA GLU A 176 -15.07 -5.34 4.20
C GLU A 176 -14.00 -5.75 3.20
N PHE A 177 -14.33 -6.71 2.35
CA PHE A 177 -13.51 -7.18 1.24
C PHE A 177 -14.06 -6.58 -0.05
N THR A 178 -13.22 -5.85 -0.77
CA THR A 178 -13.60 -5.22 -2.04
C THR A 178 -12.66 -5.72 -3.14
N PHE A 179 -13.22 -6.19 -4.25
CA PHE A 179 -12.48 -6.81 -5.35
C PHE A 179 -12.48 -5.90 -6.57
N PHE A 180 -11.30 -5.56 -7.08
CA PHE A 180 -11.13 -4.67 -8.22
C PHE A 180 -10.31 -5.33 -9.32
N ASP A 181 -10.61 -4.98 -10.56
CA ASP A 181 -9.77 -5.24 -11.71
C ASP A 181 -8.62 -4.21 -11.83
N ASP A 182 -7.79 -4.33 -12.86
CA ASP A 182 -6.68 -3.40 -13.15
C ASP A 182 -7.14 -1.97 -13.42
N ASN A 183 -8.39 -1.78 -13.82
CA ASN A 183 -8.98 -0.46 -14.07
C ASN A 183 -9.62 0.14 -12.82
N ARG A 184 -9.55 -0.56 -11.68
CA ARG A 184 -10.25 -0.23 -10.43
C ARG A 184 -11.77 -0.28 -10.54
N GLU A 185 -12.28 -1.06 -11.46
CA GLU A 185 -13.70 -1.37 -11.49
C GLU A 185 -13.99 -2.58 -10.60
N LEU A 186 -15.16 -2.57 -9.95
CA LEU A 186 -15.58 -3.68 -9.10
C LEU A 186 -15.77 -4.96 -9.92
N ILE A 187 -15.11 -6.03 -9.51
CA ILE A 187 -15.30 -7.35 -10.09
C ILE A 187 -16.48 -8.00 -9.40
N LYS A 188 -17.51 -8.38 -10.15
CA LYS A 188 -18.71 -9.07 -9.66
C LYS A 188 -18.54 -10.57 -9.64
N ASP A 189 -19.37 -11.22 -8.83
CA ASP A 189 -19.47 -12.68 -8.73
C ASP A 189 -18.10 -13.33 -8.42
N VAL A 190 -17.32 -12.71 -7.52
CA VAL A 190 -16.02 -13.21 -7.10
C VAL A 190 -16.20 -14.32 -6.08
N LYS A 191 -15.70 -15.51 -6.40
CA LYS A 191 -15.59 -16.61 -5.44
C LYS A 191 -14.25 -16.58 -4.75
N TYR A 192 -14.24 -16.52 -3.42
CA TYR A 192 -13.03 -16.41 -2.64
C TYR A 192 -13.10 -17.17 -1.32
N ALA A 193 -11.96 -17.31 -0.69
CA ALA A 193 -11.78 -17.84 0.64
C ALA A 193 -10.80 -16.95 1.42
N TYR A 194 -10.78 -17.08 2.75
CA TYR A 194 -9.79 -16.40 3.57
C TYR A 194 -9.37 -17.25 4.77
N VAL A 195 -8.16 -16.99 5.25
CA VAL A 195 -7.64 -17.43 6.53
C VAL A 195 -7.07 -16.22 7.24
N VAL A 196 -7.42 -16.01 8.50
CA VAL A 196 -6.91 -14.94 9.35
C VAL A 196 -6.02 -15.55 10.42
N LEU A 197 -4.81 -15.04 10.51
CA LEU A 197 -3.77 -15.51 11.44
C LEU A 197 -3.36 -14.35 12.38
N ASP A 198 -2.95 -14.68 13.61
CA ASP A 198 -2.34 -13.72 14.52
C ASP A 198 -0.83 -13.54 14.22
N GLU A 199 -0.16 -12.70 14.99
CA GLU A 199 1.27 -12.42 14.87
C GLU A 199 2.19 -13.64 15.13
N PHE A 200 1.64 -14.74 15.66
CA PHE A 200 2.32 -16.00 15.93
C PHE A 200 1.92 -17.12 14.95
N ASP A 201 1.26 -16.77 13.83
CA ASP A 201 0.71 -17.69 12.86
C ASP A 201 -0.38 -18.64 13.41
N ASN A 202 -1.02 -18.32 14.53
CA ASN A 202 -2.16 -19.07 15.00
C ASN A 202 -3.42 -18.60 14.24
N GLU A 203 -4.22 -19.57 13.82
CA GLU A 203 -5.45 -19.30 13.10
C GLU A 203 -6.51 -18.66 14.03
N ILE A 204 -7.00 -17.48 13.63
CA ILE A 204 -8.07 -16.74 14.29
C ILE A 204 -9.41 -17.08 13.66
N ALA A 205 -9.45 -17.14 12.32
CA ALA A 205 -10.66 -17.40 11.57
C ALA A 205 -10.33 -18.01 10.21
N ARG A 206 -11.27 -18.81 9.68
CA ARG A 206 -11.15 -19.42 8.37
C ARG A 206 -12.51 -19.50 7.69
N ASN A 207 -12.52 -19.22 6.39
CA ASN A 207 -13.60 -19.64 5.49
C ASN A 207 -12.98 -19.97 4.13
N ASP A 208 -12.48 -21.19 3.97
CA ASP A 208 -11.70 -21.64 2.82
C ASP A 208 -12.44 -22.66 1.94
N GLY A 209 -13.71 -22.90 2.23
CA GLY A 209 -14.50 -23.87 1.48
C GLY A 209 -14.11 -25.34 1.76
N SER A 210 -13.23 -25.59 2.72
CA SER A 210 -12.87 -26.96 3.15
C SER A 210 -14.01 -27.67 3.88
N ASP A 211 -14.94 -26.90 4.46
CA ASP A 211 -16.18 -27.40 4.99
C ASP A 211 -17.21 -27.59 3.86
N PRO A 212 -17.69 -28.80 3.58
CA PRO A 212 -18.73 -29.02 2.58
C PRO A 212 -20.03 -28.22 2.83
N ALA A 213 -20.28 -27.80 4.08
CA ALA A 213 -21.38 -26.92 4.43
C ALA A 213 -21.12 -25.45 4.10
N ASN A 214 -19.84 -25.08 3.82
CA ASN A 214 -19.40 -23.73 3.56
C ASN A 214 -18.43 -23.69 2.35
N PRO A 215 -18.94 -23.89 1.12
CA PRO A 215 -18.11 -24.12 -0.07
C PRO A 215 -17.37 -22.87 -0.59
N GLY A 216 -17.08 -21.92 0.26
CA GLY A 216 -16.48 -20.61 -0.07
C GLY A 216 -17.53 -19.51 -0.13
N ILE A 217 -17.06 -18.29 -0.28
CA ILE A 217 -17.88 -17.10 -0.29
C ILE A 217 -18.00 -16.59 -1.72
N VAL A 218 -19.16 -16.11 -2.11
CA VAL A 218 -19.38 -15.43 -3.39
C VAL A 218 -19.75 -13.98 -3.12
N SER A 219 -18.86 -13.07 -3.49
CA SER A 219 -19.16 -11.64 -3.50
C SER A 219 -19.86 -11.28 -4.81
N ILE A 220 -21.17 -11.10 -4.77
CA ILE A 220 -21.98 -10.85 -5.98
C ILE A 220 -21.69 -9.48 -6.58
N GLU A 221 -21.55 -8.45 -5.76
CA GLU A 221 -21.35 -7.08 -6.21
C GLU A 221 -19.88 -6.62 -6.15
N GLY A 222 -18.95 -7.53 -5.84
CA GLY A 222 -17.54 -7.19 -5.68
C GLY A 222 -17.20 -6.56 -4.33
N ILE A 223 -18.17 -6.50 -3.42
CA ILE A 223 -18.01 -6.05 -2.03
C ILE A 223 -18.67 -7.08 -1.13
N ASP A 224 -17.97 -7.48 -0.06
CA ASP A 224 -18.51 -8.42 0.92
C ASP A 224 -18.05 -8.05 2.34
N ILE A 225 -18.87 -8.36 3.36
CA ILE A 225 -18.56 -8.04 4.75
C ILE A 225 -18.55 -9.34 5.56
N GLN A 226 -17.38 -9.66 6.08
CA GLN A 226 -17.18 -10.82 6.95
C GLN A 226 -16.99 -10.35 8.40
N ARG A 227 -17.75 -10.95 9.34
CA ARG A 227 -17.60 -10.67 10.77
C ARG A 227 -16.64 -11.67 11.37
N ILE A 228 -15.48 -11.17 11.80
CA ILE A 228 -14.38 -11.98 12.30
C ILE A 228 -14.16 -11.62 13.77
N HIS A 229 -14.16 -12.62 14.64
CA HIS A 229 -13.82 -12.42 16.04
C HIS A 229 -12.30 -12.34 16.20
N VAL A 230 -11.79 -11.18 16.60
CA VAL A 230 -10.36 -10.95 16.83
C VAL A 230 -10.09 -11.01 18.33
N PRO A 231 -9.44 -12.07 18.84
CA PRO A 231 -9.34 -12.34 20.28
C PRO A 231 -8.40 -11.41 21.02
N SER A 232 -7.36 -10.89 20.37
CA SER A 232 -6.32 -10.05 20.98
C SER A 232 -5.94 -8.88 20.07
N ALA A 233 -5.40 -7.83 20.68
CA ALA A 233 -4.75 -6.76 19.94
C ALA A 233 -3.38 -7.24 19.44
N GLY A 234 -2.98 -6.86 18.24
CA GLY A 234 -1.73 -7.27 17.61
C GLY A 234 -1.83 -7.17 16.10
N GLN A 235 -0.78 -7.60 15.42
CA GLN A 235 -0.81 -7.74 13.97
C GLN A 235 -1.64 -8.96 13.60
N ILE A 236 -2.41 -8.85 12.52
CA ILE A 236 -3.11 -9.96 11.90
C ILE A 236 -2.66 -10.08 10.45
N ARG A 237 -2.53 -11.30 9.96
CA ARG A 237 -2.34 -11.62 8.55
C ARG A 237 -3.64 -12.18 8.01
N VAL A 238 -4.08 -11.68 6.86
CA VAL A 238 -5.24 -12.19 6.15
C VAL A 238 -4.76 -12.78 4.83
N ASP A 239 -4.80 -14.10 4.72
CA ASP A 239 -4.51 -14.80 3.47
C ASP A 239 -5.82 -14.96 2.70
N ILE A 240 -5.86 -14.50 1.45
CA ILE A 240 -7.04 -14.57 0.59
C ILE A 240 -6.72 -15.41 -0.63
N LEU A 241 -7.62 -16.30 -0.95
CA LEU A 241 -7.58 -17.13 -2.15
C LEU A 241 -8.78 -16.80 -3.02
N VAL A 242 -8.54 -16.29 -4.23
CA VAL A 242 -9.59 -16.03 -5.21
C VAL A 242 -9.70 -17.24 -6.13
N TYR A 243 -10.86 -17.88 -6.13
CA TYR A 243 -11.12 -19.09 -6.94
C TYR A 243 -11.57 -18.77 -8.36
N GLY A 244 -12.04 -17.56 -8.61
CA GLY A 244 -12.49 -17.13 -9.93
C GLY A 244 -13.64 -16.12 -9.86
N THR A 245 -14.12 -15.73 -11.02
CA THR A 245 -15.20 -14.76 -11.21
C THR A 245 -16.29 -15.36 -12.11
N GLY A 246 -17.53 -14.91 -11.92
CA GLY A 246 -18.67 -15.36 -12.69
C GLY A 246 -19.59 -16.32 -11.94
N LEU A 247 -20.86 -16.39 -12.37
CA LEU A 247 -21.91 -17.23 -11.75
C LEU A 247 -21.63 -18.73 -11.89
N ASP A 248 -21.03 -19.12 -13.00
CA ASP A 248 -20.56 -20.48 -13.21
C ASP A 248 -19.07 -20.53 -12.88
N TYR A 249 -18.71 -21.33 -11.89
CA TYR A 249 -17.31 -21.54 -11.53
C TYR A 249 -16.53 -22.00 -12.76
N ASP A 250 -15.72 -21.11 -13.32
CA ASP A 250 -14.78 -21.44 -14.38
C ASP A 250 -13.41 -21.67 -13.74
N PRO A 251 -12.92 -22.91 -13.69
CA PRO A 251 -11.62 -23.23 -13.10
C PRO A 251 -10.44 -22.62 -13.85
N THR A 252 -10.64 -22.03 -15.03
CA THR A 252 -9.61 -21.29 -15.77
C THR A 252 -9.21 -20.00 -15.05
N TYR A 253 -10.06 -19.49 -14.14
CA TYR A 253 -9.83 -18.29 -13.36
C TYR A 253 -9.55 -18.57 -11.87
N ALA A 254 -9.30 -19.82 -11.51
CA ALA A 254 -8.90 -20.18 -10.17
C ALA A 254 -7.40 -19.92 -9.97
N GLY A 255 -7.04 -19.11 -8.99
CA GLY A 255 -5.68 -18.79 -8.56
C GLY A 255 -5.46 -19.10 -7.09
#